data_b115bee95b2e0da3f9ffa0d8305aa6f2
#
_entry.id   b115bee95b2e0da3f9ffa0d8305aa6f2
#
_cell.length_a   1.000
_cell.length_b   1.000
_cell.length_c   1.000
_cell.angle_alpha   90.00
_cell.angle_beta   90.00
_cell.angle_gamma   90.00
#
_symmetry.space_group_name_H-M   'P 1'
#
loop_
_entity.id
_entity.type
_entity.pdbx_description
1 polymer ?
#
loop_
_entity_poly.entity_id
_entity_poly.type
_entity_poly.pdbx_seq_one_letter_code
_entity_poly.pdbx_strand_id
1 'polypeptide(L)'
;MTIVSSPSRVPSFLGGAITPPVNPCVHGKPRSVTPWAGAAGTVGRAVVVGAGKMGLPLAVQFARHGWDVTAVDVNPDVVAGVNAGRSHVTEEPGLADGVAEVHAAGRLRATTDAAEAVRHADVAVLIVPVMLDDANQPDYRFMDSAVESISGGVHAGLTVIFETTLPVGDTRGRFLPRLEAAGGLIGDDDLFVAFSPERLYSGAVFANLATYPKLVGGVGPESTRRAAVFYDSVLDAEIVAMSGAEAAEFSKLADTTYRDVNIALANEFARFADRAGVDIQEVIAAANSQPYSHIHQPGIGVGGHCIPVYPHLLLSRAPDLEVVATSRRTNDGVLNAVIKTIESQLGGLDDAPILVLGLTYRENVKELAYSRALPLIDRLGFHGAEVWGYDPLLSDEEIERNCAKPYHWGESAPFRAIVTQTGDKLWQSLDFSLYPKVEVLFDGRNSLREIDLPASVRYFGIGVQAATRRRAATQT
;
A
#
# COMPACT_ATOMS: atom_id res chain seq x y z
N MET A 1 -59.35 40.25 13.98
CA MET A 1 -58.82 39.14 14.83
C MET A 1 -57.44 38.83 14.34
N THR A 2 -56.44 39.42 14.96
CA THR A 2 -55.04 39.41 14.54
C THR A 2 -54.34 38.32 15.32
N ILE A 3 -53.81 37.32 14.64
CA ILE A 3 -53.01 36.27 15.27
C ILE A 3 -51.54 36.66 15.13
N VAL A 4 -50.94 37.00 16.29
CA VAL A 4 -49.49 37.22 16.43
C VAL A 4 -48.81 35.87 16.59
N SER A 5 -47.99 35.48 15.64
CA SER A 5 -47.12 34.32 15.77
C SER A 5 -45.78 34.74 16.38
N SER A 6 -45.46 34.20 17.54
CA SER A 6 -44.14 34.32 18.15
C SER A 6 -43.15 33.35 17.51
N PRO A 7 -41.88 33.72 17.28
CA PRO A 7 -40.89 32.84 16.75
C PRO A 7 -40.39 31.88 17.84
N SER A 8 -40.51 30.58 17.61
CA SER A 8 -39.89 29.54 18.40
C SER A 8 -38.37 29.59 18.28
N ARG A 9 -37.68 29.80 19.41
CA ARG A 9 -36.21 29.72 19.52
C ARG A 9 -35.76 28.31 19.22
N VAL A 10 -34.99 28.14 18.16
CA VAL A 10 -34.14 26.98 17.92
C VAL A 10 -32.97 27.02 18.91
N PRO A 11 -32.69 25.96 19.66
CA PRO A 11 -31.50 25.93 20.53
C PRO A 11 -30.24 25.99 19.67
N SER A 12 -29.38 26.98 19.92
CA SER A 12 -28.06 27.07 19.32
C SER A 12 -27.12 25.99 19.89
N PHE A 13 -26.97 24.89 19.20
CA PHE A 13 -25.85 23.97 19.40
C PHE A 13 -24.60 24.50 18.64
N LEU A 14 -24.07 25.61 19.08
CA LEU A 14 -22.77 26.08 18.60
C LEU A 14 -21.99 26.61 19.81
N GLY A 15 -20.93 25.92 20.15
CA GLY A 15 -19.95 26.45 21.09
C GLY A 15 -19.27 25.41 21.96
N GLY A 16 -18.72 24.37 21.37
CA GLY A 16 -17.64 23.59 21.96
C GLY A 16 -16.67 23.25 20.82
N ALA A 17 -15.52 23.92 20.78
CA ALA A 17 -14.41 23.45 20.03
C ALA A 17 -14.13 22.00 20.51
N ILE A 18 -14.48 21.00 19.72
CA ILE A 18 -14.04 19.64 19.95
C ILE A 18 -12.55 19.67 19.62
N THR A 19 -11.74 20.03 20.63
CA THR A 19 -10.33 19.61 20.63
C THR A 19 -10.38 18.09 20.50
N PRO A 20 -9.69 17.50 19.52
CA PRO A 20 -9.55 16.05 19.47
C PRO A 20 -9.07 15.59 20.84
N PRO A 21 -9.58 14.46 21.39
CA PRO A 21 -9.12 13.99 22.67
C PRO A 21 -7.62 13.86 22.58
N VAL A 22 -6.91 14.69 23.36
CA VAL A 22 -5.47 14.51 23.58
C VAL A 22 -5.37 13.17 24.26
N ASN A 23 -4.97 12.16 23.49
CA ASN A 23 -4.66 10.86 23.99
C ASN A 23 -3.65 11.08 25.13
N PRO A 24 -3.83 10.55 26.33
CA PRO A 24 -2.79 10.56 27.33
C PRO A 24 -1.73 9.50 26.94
N CYS A 25 -1.12 9.68 25.77
CA CYS A 25 0.14 9.05 25.48
C CYS A 25 1.14 9.63 26.47
N VAL A 26 1.74 8.76 27.23
CA VAL A 26 2.77 9.08 28.22
C VAL A 26 3.87 9.87 27.51
N HIS A 27 3.77 11.20 27.53
CA HIS A 27 4.81 12.10 27.09
C HIS A 27 5.93 12.11 28.14
N GLY A 28 6.80 11.13 28.03
CA GLY A 28 8.08 11.12 28.70
C GLY A 28 9.01 10.39 27.76
N LYS A 29 10.00 11.07 27.18
CA LYS A 29 11.14 10.34 26.59
C LYS A 29 11.59 9.32 27.63
N PRO A 30 11.58 8.02 27.34
CA PRO A 30 12.12 7.05 28.25
C PRO A 30 13.58 7.48 28.51
N ARG A 31 13.96 7.59 29.77
CA ARG A 31 15.37 7.83 30.11
C ARG A 31 16.15 6.72 29.45
N SER A 32 17.15 7.09 28.64
CA SER A 32 18.01 6.22 27.87
C SER A 32 18.73 5.20 28.76
N VAL A 33 18.08 4.11 29.01
CA VAL A 33 18.73 2.89 29.45
C VAL A 33 18.62 1.93 28.30
N THR A 34 19.62 1.90 27.43
CA THR A 34 19.74 0.87 26.41
C THR A 34 19.82 -0.47 27.11
N PRO A 35 18.87 -1.39 26.93
CA PRO A 35 18.93 -2.71 27.54
C PRO A 35 20.02 -3.60 26.92
N TRP A 36 20.68 -3.11 25.86
CA TRP A 36 21.66 -3.83 25.07
C TRP A 36 23.04 -3.21 25.25
N ALA A 37 24.01 -4.02 25.76
CA ALA A 37 25.41 -3.67 25.78
C ALA A 37 26.07 -4.27 24.54
N GLY A 38 26.26 -3.45 23.50
CA GLY A 38 27.01 -3.87 22.31
C GLY A 38 28.51 -4.12 22.60
N ALA A 39 29.17 -4.86 21.72
CA ALA A 39 30.63 -4.94 21.69
C ALA A 39 31.22 -3.52 21.47
N ALA A 40 32.48 -3.28 21.82
CA ALA A 40 33.10 -1.96 21.77
C ALA A 40 32.84 -1.25 20.44
N GLY A 41 32.06 -0.16 20.48
CA GLY A 41 31.71 0.67 19.33
C GLY A 41 30.38 0.34 18.64
N THR A 42 29.57 -0.61 19.14
CA THR A 42 28.22 -0.90 18.66
C THR A 42 27.17 -0.70 19.75
N VAL A 43 25.94 -0.32 19.36
CA VAL A 43 24.81 -0.18 20.30
C VAL A 43 24.25 -1.55 20.65
N GLY A 44 24.18 -2.47 19.66
CA GLY A 44 23.68 -3.84 19.78
C GLY A 44 23.73 -4.56 18.43
N ARG A 45 23.20 -5.78 18.38
CA ARG A 45 23.14 -6.62 17.18
C ARG A 45 21.70 -6.79 16.73
N ALA A 46 21.41 -6.39 15.50
CA ALA A 46 20.11 -6.55 14.90
C ALA A 46 20.15 -7.50 13.68
N VAL A 47 19.11 -8.30 13.54
CA VAL A 47 18.88 -9.15 12.35
C VAL A 47 17.64 -8.65 11.65
N VAL A 48 17.71 -8.49 10.33
CA VAL A 48 16.54 -8.19 9.48
C VAL A 48 16.31 -9.38 8.57
N VAL A 49 15.19 -10.08 8.78
CA VAL A 49 14.79 -11.25 7.98
C VAL A 49 13.87 -10.82 6.85
N GLY A 50 14.37 -10.96 5.62
CA GLY A 50 13.80 -10.43 4.40
C GLY A 50 14.52 -9.14 3.97
N ALA A 51 15.56 -9.28 3.12
CA ALA A 51 16.35 -8.15 2.61
C ALA A 51 15.77 -7.56 1.30
N GLY A 52 14.45 -7.58 1.14
CA GLY A 52 13.74 -7.02 -0.01
C GLY A 52 13.63 -5.49 -0.01
N LYS A 53 12.66 -4.97 -0.79
CA LYS A 53 12.40 -3.51 -1.00
C LYS A 53 12.20 -2.72 0.29
N MET A 54 11.69 -3.34 1.35
CA MET A 54 11.49 -2.70 2.65
C MET A 54 12.58 -3.07 3.67
N GLY A 55 13.02 -4.34 3.70
CA GLY A 55 13.96 -4.80 4.71
C GLY A 55 15.39 -4.31 4.52
N LEU A 56 15.88 -4.18 3.28
CA LEU A 56 17.23 -3.68 3.05
C LEU A 56 17.38 -2.20 3.46
N PRO A 57 16.44 -1.28 3.14
CA PRO A 57 16.47 0.07 3.68
C PRO A 57 16.45 0.13 5.22
N LEU A 58 15.64 -0.72 5.87
CA LEU A 58 15.62 -0.81 7.34
C LEU A 58 16.97 -1.27 7.91
N ALA A 59 17.58 -2.29 7.29
CA ALA A 59 18.90 -2.76 7.70
C ALA A 59 19.96 -1.65 7.60
N VAL A 60 19.93 -0.86 6.52
CA VAL A 60 20.81 0.32 6.36
C VAL A 60 20.51 1.38 7.41
N GLN A 61 19.24 1.67 7.69
CA GLN A 61 18.84 2.64 8.72
C GLN A 61 19.38 2.25 10.10
N PHE A 62 19.22 0.99 10.50
CA PHE A 62 19.71 0.49 11.78
C PHE A 62 21.23 0.56 11.85
N ALA A 63 21.94 0.18 10.79
CA ALA A 63 23.39 0.22 10.71
C ALA A 63 23.94 1.66 10.80
N ARG A 64 23.29 2.64 10.17
CA ARG A 64 23.61 4.07 10.26
C ARG A 64 23.52 4.60 11.69
N HIS A 65 22.61 4.04 12.50
CA HIS A 65 22.45 4.41 13.90
C HIS A 65 23.34 3.58 14.86
N GLY A 66 24.35 2.88 14.32
CA GLY A 66 25.40 2.27 15.12
C GLY A 66 25.15 0.80 15.51
N TRP A 67 24.08 0.18 15.02
CA TRP A 67 23.83 -1.25 15.21
C TRP A 67 24.74 -2.11 14.31
N ASP A 68 25.15 -3.28 14.79
CA ASP A 68 25.76 -4.34 13.98
C ASP A 68 24.63 -5.17 13.36
N VAL A 69 24.42 -5.01 12.04
CA VAL A 69 23.22 -5.54 11.35
C VAL A 69 23.59 -6.71 10.46
N THR A 70 22.82 -7.80 10.59
CA THR A 70 22.85 -8.92 9.66
C THR A 70 21.53 -8.98 8.90
N ALA A 71 21.57 -8.75 7.59
CA ALA A 71 20.45 -8.98 6.72
C ALA A 71 20.37 -10.47 6.35
N VAL A 72 19.18 -11.05 6.46
CA VAL A 72 18.93 -12.45 6.08
C VAL A 72 18.01 -12.49 4.88
N ASP A 73 18.42 -13.21 3.84
CA ASP A 73 17.59 -13.45 2.68
C ASP A 73 17.81 -14.87 2.14
N VAL A 74 16.76 -15.49 1.60
CA VAL A 74 16.82 -16.83 1.00
C VAL A 74 17.55 -16.82 -0.34
N ASN A 75 17.63 -15.67 -1.01
CA ASN A 75 18.29 -15.51 -2.31
C ASN A 75 19.81 -15.28 -2.12
N PRO A 76 20.67 -16.22 -2.55
CA PRO A 76 22.11 -16.08 -2.40
C PRO A 76 22.70 -14.91 -3.20
N ASP A 77 22.05 -14.47 -4.29
CA ASP A 77 22.52 -13.34 -5.09
C ASP A 77 22.29 -12.01 -4.35
N VAL A 78 21.18 -11.90 -3.62
CA VAL A 78 20.93 -10.76 -2.71
C VAL A 78 21.99 -10.70 -1.63
N VAL A 79 22.27 -11.84 -0.99
CA VAL A 79 23.29 -11.96 0.06
C VAL A 79 24.67 -11.58 -0.49
N ALA A 80 25.07 -12.13 -1.64
CA ALA A 80 26.34 -11.80 -2.27
C ALA A 80 26.44 -10.31 -2.65
N GLY A 81 25.34 -9.72 -3.15
CA GLY A 81 25.27 -8.30 -3.47
C GLY A 81 25.52 -7.42 -2.24
N VAL A 82 24.79 -7.65 -1.16
CA VAL A 82 24.92 -6.88 0.10
C VAL A 82 26.34 -7.04 0.70
N ASN A 83 26.88 -8.25 0.69
CA ASN A 83 28.25 -8.51 1.17
C ASN A 83 29.34 -7.93 0.25
N ALA A 84 28.99 -7.48 -0.94
CA ALA A 84 29.87 -6.71 -1.83
C ALA A 84 29.58 -5.19 -1.80
N GLY A 85 28.79 -4.72 -0.82
CA GLY A 85 28.40 -3.32 -0.69
C GLY A 85 27.45 -2.82 -1.80
N ARG A 86 26.67 -3.71 -2.42
CA ARG A 86 25.73 -3.37 -3.52
C ARG A 86 24.29 -3.63 -3.14
N SER A 87 23.42 -2.71 -3.55
CA SER A 87 21.96 -2.87 -3.46
C SER A 87 21.41 -3.52 -4.73
N HIS A 88 20.46 -4.44 -4.59
CA HIS A 88 19.65 -4.97 -5.68
C HIS A 88 18.32 -4.20 -5.82
N VAL A 89 17.98 -3.36 -4.85
CA VAL A 89 16.80 -2.47 -4.88
C VAL A 89 17.24 -1.16 -5.52
N THR A 90 16.68 -0.83 -6.66
CA THR A 90 17.07 0.33 -7.49
C THR A 90 16.11 1.51 -7.37
N GLU A 91 14.89 1.26 -6.91
CA GLU A 91 13.81 2.26 -6.88
C GLU A 91 13.88 3.18 -5.65
N GLU A 92 14.74 2.88 -4.67
CA GLU A 92 14.83 3.65 -3.41
C GLU A 92 16.02 4.63 -3.46
N PRO A 93 15.76 5.95 -3.50
CA PRO A 93 16.81 6.97 -3.53
C PRO A 93 17.76 6.90 -2.32
N GLY A 94 19.06 6.91 -2.57
CA GLY A 94 20.09 6.90 -1.54
C GLY A 94 20.36 5.53 -0.90
N LEU A 95 19.64 4.47 -1.30
CA LEU A 95 19.85 3.14 -0.73
C LEU A 95 21.17 2.51 -1.20
N ALA A 96 21.51 2.64 -2.47
CA ALA A 96 22.76 2.09 -3.00
C ALA A 96 24.00 2.68 -2.29
N ASP A 97 24.02 3.99 -2.12
CA ASP A 97 25.08 4.70 -1.39
C ASP A 97 25.08 4.28 0.10
N GLY A 98 23.88 4.14 0.69
CA GLY A 98 23.72 3.72 2.06
C GLY A 98 24.26 2.32 2.32
N VAL A 99 23.98 1.36 1.43
CA VAL A 99 24.53 -0.02 1.53
C VAL A 99 26.07 0.01 1.46
N ALA A 100 26.63 0.75 0.51
CA ALA A 100 28.10 0.88 0.37
C ALA A 100 28.73 1.52 1.61
N GLU A 101 28.13 2.57 2.16
CA GLU A 101 28.53 3.29 3.35
C GLU A 101 28.62 2.37 4.58
N VAL A 102 27.51 1.72 4.93
CA VAL A 102 27.42 0.90 6.15
C VAL A 102 28.19 -0.41 6.01
N HIS A 103 28.33 -0.95 4.79
CA HIS A 103 29.19 -2.09 4.50
C HIS A 103 30.67 -1.73 4.70
N ALA A 104 31.13 -0.61 4.16
CA ALA A 104 32.51 -0.13 4.33
C ALA A 104 32.84 0.16 5.80
N ALA A 105 31.84 0.59 6.59
CA ALA A 105 31.96 0.74 8.05
C ALA A 105 31.97 -0.58 8.83
N GLY A 106 31.78 -1.73 8.15
CA GLY A 106 31.72 -3.05 8.76
C GLY A 106 30.47 -3.30 9.62
N ARG A 107 29.39 -2.51 9.41
CA ARG A 107 28.16 -2.56 10.19
C ARG A 107 27.02 -3.31 9.53
N LEU A 108 27.16 -3.67 8.26
CA LEU A 108 26.16 -4.45 7.51
C LEU A 108 26.83 -5.65 6.87
N ARG A 109 26.27 -6.82 7.10
CA ARG A 109 26.58 -8.08 6.40
C ARG A 109 25.29 -8.80 6.07
N ALA A 110 25.33 -9.81 5.23
CA ALA A 110 24.19 -10.64 4.89
C ALA A 110 24.52 -12.13 4.94
N THR A 111 23.50 -12.95 5.17
CA THR A 111 23.61 -14.42 5.20
C THR A 111 22.30 -15.07 4.79
N THR A 112 22.38 -16.33 4.36
CA THR A 112 21.21 -17.21 4.18
C THR A 112 20.90 -18.01 5.45
N ASP A 113 21.80 -18.04 6.44
CA ASP A 113 21.63 -18.77 7.71
C ASP A 113 20.99 -17.88 8.78
N ALA A 114 19.66 -17.94 8.85
CA ALA A 114 18.87 -17.16 9.77
C ALA A 114 19.08 -17.58 11.24
N ALA A 115 19.21 -18.89 11.49
CA ALA A 115 19.38 -19.41 12.85
C ALA A 115 20.72 -18.94 13.46
N GLU A 116 21.81 -19.01 12.70
CA GLU A 116 23.10 -18.53 13.16
C GLU A 116 23.12 -17.01 13.36
N ALA A 117 22.47 -16.26 12.44
CA ALA A 117 22.36 -14.80 12.58
C ALA A 117 21.63 -14.39 13.87
N VAL A 118 20.52 -15.07 14.21
CA VAL A 118 19.68 -14.74 15.36
C VAL A 118 20.32 -15.20 16.67
N ARG A 119 21.12 -16.28 16.70
CA ARG A 119 21.74 -16.85 17.89
C ARG A 119 22.50 -15.84 18.77
N HIS A 120 22.97 -14.78 18.16
CA HIS A 120 23.76 -13.75 18.82
C HIS A 120 23.13 -12.36 18.71
N ALA A 121 21.90 -12.28 18.24
CA ALA A 121 21.18 -11.01 18.06
C ALA A 121 20.48 -10.57 19.34
N ASP A 122 20.41 -9.27 19.54
CA ASP A 122 19.56 -8.65 20.56
C ASP A 122 18.14 -8.44 20.04
N VAL A 123 18.03 -8.14 18.73
CA VAL A 123 16.75 -7.87 18.06
C VAL A 123 16.71 -8.60 16.72
N ALA A 124 15.59 -9.25 16.42
CA ALA A 124 15.27 -9.81 15.10
C ALA A 124 13.99 -9.20 14.55
N VAL A 125 14.09 -8.51 13.41
CA VAL A 125 12.95 -7.91 12.70
C VAL A 125 12.57 -8.78 11.51
N LEU A 126 11.32 -9.26 11.46
CA LEU A 126 10.79 -10.07 10.38
C LEU A 126 9.92 -9.22 9.46
N ILE A 127 10.32 -9.14 8.18
CA ILE A 127 9.66 -8.30 7.17
C ILE A 127 9.49 -9.05 5.84
N VAL A 128 9.05 -10.29 5.92
CA VAL A 128 8.69 -11.11 4.75
C VAL A 128 7.18 -11.02 4.46
N PRO A 129 6.73 -11.11 3.20
CA PRO A 129 5.34 -10.86 2.85
C PRO A 129 4.36 -11.88 3.44
N VAL A 130 3.17 -11.40 3.83
CA VAL A 130 1.96 -12.20 4.01
C VAL A 130 0.97 -11.73 2.95
N MET A 131 0.67 -12.60 2.01
CA MET A 131 -0.19 -12.32 0.86
C MET A 131 -1.59 -12.89 1.09
N LEU A 132 -2.42 -12.89 0.05
CA LEU A 132 -3.68 -13.63 0.02
C LEU A 132 -3.55 -14.84 -0.89
N ASP A 133 -4.20 -15.92 -0.51
CA ASP A 133 -4.44 -17.07 -1.38
C ASP A 133 -5.63 -16.81 -2.35
N ASP A 134 -5.93 -17.78 -3.21
CA ASP A 134 -7.03 -17.68 -4.18
C ASP A 134 -8.42 -17.57 -3.53
N ALA A 135 -8.54 -17.93 -2.25
CA ALA A 135 -9.76 -17.79 -1.44
C ALA A 135 -9.80 -16.47 -0.65
N ASN A 136 -8.88 -15.54 -0.92
CA ASN A 136 -8.68 -14.29 -0.18
C ASN A 136 -8.40 -14.51 1.32
N GLN A 137 -7.78 -15.64 1.68
CA GLN A 137 -7.32 -15.88 3.04
C GLN A 137 -5.82 -15.56 3.17
N PRO A 138 -5.34 -15.22 4.39
CA PRO A 138 -3.93 -14.94 4.62
C PRO A 138 -3.04 -16.14 4.27
N ASP A 139 -2.08 -15.93 3.39
CA ASP A 139 -1.06 -16.93 3.03
C ASP A 139 0.21 -16.70 3.84
N TYR A 140 0.42 -17.56 4.81
CA TYR A 140 1.53 -17.44 5.75
C TYR A 140 2.80 -18.15 5.32
N ARG A 141 2.87 -18.78 4.15
CA ARG A 141 3.99 -19.64 3.75
C ARG A 141 5.35 -19.00 3.96
N PHE A 142 5.51 -17.75 3.55
CA PHE A 142 6.79 -17.04 3.71
C PHE A 142 7.07 -16.68 5.16
N MET A 143 6.08 -16.19 5.91
CA MET A 143 6.24 -15.83 7.31
C MET A 143 6.47 -17.07 8.19
N ASP A 144 5.74 -18.17 7.93
CA ASP A 144 5.95 -19.44 8.61
C ASP A 144 7.36 -19.97 8.36
N SER A 145 7.85 -19.91 7.12
CA SER A 145 9.23 -20.28 6.77
C SER A 145 10.26 -19.39 7.46
N ALA A 146 10.00 -18.07 7.54
CA ALA A 146 10.90 -17.15 8.22
C ALA A 146 10.98 -17.45 9.73
N VAL A 147 9.84 -17.68 10.39
CA VAL A 147 9.80 -18.07 11.81
C VAL A 147 10.52 -19.39 12.04
N GLU A 148 10.31 -20.39 11.18
CA GLU A 148 11.00 -21.67 11.26
C GLU A 148 12.51 -21.50 11.08
N SER A 149 12.94 -20.67 10.13
CA SER A 149 14.37 -20.47 9.85
C SER A 149 15.15 -19.84 11.00
N ILE A 150 14.51 -19.00 11.83
CA ILE A 150 15.16 -18.41 13.00
C ILE A 150 15.08 -19.30 14.25
N SER A 151 14.22 -20.33 14.24
CA SER A 151 13.89 -21.11 15.45
C SER A 151 15.12 -21.70 16.14
N GLY A 152 16.10 -22.19 15.37
CA GLY A 152 17.36 -22.74 15.94
C GLY A 152 18.29 -21.71 16.59
N GLY A 153 18.00 -20.43 16.46
CA GLY A 153 18.75 -19.30 17.05
C GLY A 153 18.00 -18.58 18.17
N VAL A 154 16.74 -18.90 18.44
CA VAL A 154 15.94 -18.24 19.49
C VAL A 154 16.51 -18.52 20.86
N HIS A 155 16.73 -17.48 21.68
CA HIS A 155 17.37 -17.56 22.97
C HIS A 155 16.79 -16.55 23.97
N ALA A 156 17.07 -16.74 25.26
CA ALA A 156 16.64 -15.80 26.28
C ALA A 156 17.25 -14.40 26.09
N GLY A 157 16.41 -13.39 26.22
CA GLY A 157 16.77 -11.97 26.00
C GLY A 157 16.53 -11.46 24.59
N LEU A 158 16.27 -12.34 23.60
CA LEU A 158 15.96 -11.93 22.22
C LEU A 158 14.65 -11.14 22.17
N THR A 159 14.64 -10.08 21.36
CA THR A 159 13.43 -9.35 20.99
C THR A 159 13.10 -9.64 19.52
N VAL A 160 11.95 -10.26 19.25
CA VAL A 160 11.45 -10.52 17.88
C VAL A 160 10.36 -9.52 17.54
N ILE A 161 10.49 -8.83 16.41
CA ILE A 161 9.54 -7.82 15.97
C ILE A 161 9.01 -8.19 14.58
N PHE A 162 7.69 -8.30 14.47
CA PHE A 162 7.02 -8.47 13.18
C PHE A 162 6.67 -7.09 12.61
N GLU A 163 7.18 -6.75 11.43
CA GLU A 163 6.84 -5.52 10.72
C GLU A 163 5.84 -5.73 9.57
N THR A 164 5.79 -6.93 9.03
CA THR A 164 4.81 -7.29 8.00
C THR A 164 3.40 -7.20 8.56
N THR A 165 2.49 -6.63 7.77
CA THR A 165 1.07 -6.55 8.16
C THR A 165 0.48 -7.94 8.36
N LEU A 166 -0.12 -8.16 9.51
CA LEU A 166 -0.72 -9.42 9.96
C LEU A 166 -2.19 -9.25 10.30
N PRO A 167 -3.01 -10.29 10.20
CA PRO A 167 -4.31 -10.33 10.86
C PRO A 167 -4.20 -10.10 12.37
N VAL A 168 -5.22 -9.46 12.95
CA VAL A 168 -5.25 -9.15 14.38
C VAL A 168 -5.16 -10.42 15.21
N GLY A 169 -4.22 -10.44 16.16
CA GLY A 169 -3.97 -11.53 17.10
C GLY A 169 -2.91 -12.54 16.63
N ASP A 170 -2.36 -12.41 15.42
CA ASP A 170 -1.39 -13.39 14.90
C ASP A 170 -0.06 -13.36 15.62
N THR A 171 0.43 -12.19 16.00
CA THR A 171 1.68 -12.06 16.75
C THR A 171 1.63 -12.90 18.03
N ARG A 172 0.54 -12.79 18.78
CA ARG A 172 0.34 -13.55 20.02
C ARG A 172 -0.12 -14.97 19.81
N GLY A 173 -1.12 -15.19 18.93
CA GLY A 173 -1.82 -16.46 18.83
C GLY A 173 -1.20 -17.46 17.87
N ARG A 174 -0.46 -16.97 16.85
CA ARG A 174 0.17 -17.83 15.85
C ARG A 174 1.67 -17.95 16.04
N PHE A 175 2.37 -16.84 16.19
CA PHE A 175 3.84 -16.82 16.12
C PHE A 175 4.52 -16.94 17.48
N LEU A 176 4.01 -16.28 18.53
CA LEU A 176 4.59 -16.40 19.87
C LEU A 176 4.71 -17.86 20.34
N PRO A 177 3.67 -18.74 20.28
CA PRO A 177 3.79 -20.11 20.76
C PRO A 177 4.86 -20.92 20.02
N ARG A 178 5.11 -20.64 18.76
CA ARG A 178 6.14 -21.31 17.97
C ARG A 178 7.56 -20.88 18.40
N LEU A 179 7.74 -19.59 18.68
CA LEU A 179 9.00 -19.04 19.19
C LEU A 179 9.29 -19.52 20.62
N GLU A 180 8.27 -19.56 21.47
CA GLU A 180 8.37 -20.13 22.84
C GLU A 180 8.79 -21.61 22.80
N ALA A 181 8.14 -22.41 21.95
CA ALA A 181 8.48 -23.83 21.80
C ALA A 181 9.90 -24.05 21.26
N ALA A 182 10.36 -23.20 20.32
CA ALA A 182 11.69 -23.30 19.74
C ALA A 182 12.82 -23.07 20.77
N GLY A 183 12.63 -22.11 21.70
CA GLY A 183 13.62 -21.77 22.72
C GLY A 183 13.37 -22.42 24.08
N GLY A 184 12.20 -23.02 24.32
CA GLY A 184 11.77 -23.41 25.66
C GLY A 184 11.60 -22.21 26.61
N LEU A 185 11.14 -21.07 26.07
CA LEU A 185 11.10 -19.77 26.72
C LEU A 185 9.66 -19.32 26.98
N ILE A 186 9.50 -18.30 27.82
CA ILE A 186 8.20 -17.70 28.15
C ILE A 186 8.15 -16.29 27.60
N GLY A 187 7.10 -15.99 26.83
CA GLY A 187 6.88 -14.66 26.24
C GLY A 187 6.68 -13.59 27.30
N ASP A 188 7.28 -12.43 27.08
CA ASP A 188 7.35 -11.26 27.95
C ASP A 188 8.22 -11.41 29.22
N ASP A 189 8.72 -12.63 29.54
CA ASP A 189 9.67 -12.89 30.63
C ASP A 189 11.09 -13.11 30.08
N ASP A 190 11.26 -14.14 29.25
CA ASP A 190 12.55 -14.57 28.69
C ASP A 190 12.69 -14.19 27.22
N LEU A 191 11.59 -14.20 26.46
CA LEU A 191 11.51 -13.88 25.04
C LEU A 191 10.54 -12.72 24.84
N PHE A 192 10.96 -11.70 24.10
CA PHE A 192 10.17 -10.50 23.90
C PHE A 192 9.68 -10.45 22.46
N VAL A 193 8.34 -10.39 22.27
CA VAL A 193 7.73 -10.41 20.95
C VAL A 193 6.82 -9.21 20.77
N ALA A 194 7.00 -8.48 19.67
CA ALA A 194 6.23 -7.28 19.36
C ALA A 194 5.81 -7.24 17.89
N PHE A 195 4.82 -6.43 17.63
CA PHE A 195 4.39 -6.02 16.31
C PHE A 195 4.63 -4.52 16.13
N SER A 196 5.18 -4.14 14.99
CA SER A 196 5.40 -2.75 14.63
C SER A 196 5.09 -2.55 13.15
N PRO A 197 3.89 -2.07 12.78
CA PRO A 197 3.47 -2.02 11.39
C PRO A 197 4.37 -1.13 10.53
N GLU A 198 4.74 -1.66 9.36
CA GLU A 198 5.39 -0.86 8.35
C GLU A 198 4.36 0.04 7.64
N ARG A 199 4.65 1.36 7.54
CA ARG A 199 3.77 2.36 6.93
C ARG A 199 4.47 3.21 5.86
N LEU A 200 5.58 2.72 5.33
CA LEU A 200 6.42 3.40 4.37
C LEU A 200 5.91 3.23 2.93
N TYR A 201 6.37 4.12 2.05
CA TYR A 201 6.12 4.05 0.61
C TYR A 201 7.44 3.79 -0.13
N SER A 202 7.44 2.83 -1.06
CA SER A 202 8.58 2.62 -1.96
C SER A 202 8.93 3.91 -2.72
N GLY A 203 10.21 4.22 -2.79
CA GLY A 203 10.72 5.45 -3.39
C GLY A 203 10.80 6.64 -2.41
N ALA A 204 10.42 6.48 -1.14
CA ALA A 204 10.49 7.49 -0.09
C ALA A 204 10.71 6.91 1.31
N VAL A 205 11.32 5.72 1.41
CA VAL A 205 11.45 4.98 2.67
C VAL A 205 12.19 5.79 3.72
N PHE A 206 13.39 6.31 3.42
CA PHE A 206 14.18 7.07 4.39
C PHE A 206 13.48 8.34 4.87
N ALA A 207 12.80 9.09 3.96
CA ALA A 207 12.05 10.28 4.34
C ALA A 207 10.87 9.94 5.26
N ASN A 208 10.19 8.83 4.99
CA ASN A 208 9.07 8.38 5.81
C ASN A 208 9.56 7.86 7.18
N LEU A 209 10.69 7.13 7.25
CA LEU A 209 11.30 6.68 8.51
C LEU A 209 11.65 7.84 9.46
N ALA A 210 11.99 8.99 8.90
CA ALA A 210 12.31 10.19 9.69
C ALA A 210 11.06 10.94 10.17
N THR A 211 9.88 10.76 9.53
CA THR A 211 8.73 11.64 9.75
C THR A 211 7.49 10.94 10.28
N TYR A 212 7.27 9.67 9.92
CA TYR A 212 6.05 8.96 10.34
C TYR A 212 6.21 8.35 11.73
N PRO A 213 5.28 8.60 12.66
CA PRO A 213 5.33 7.96 13.96
C PRO A 213 5.40 6.43 13.83
N LYS A 214 6.33 5.79 14.52
CA LYS A 214 6.47 4.33 14.55
C LYS A 214 5.60 3.76 15.65
N LEU A 215 4.61 2.96 15.29
CA LEU A 215 3.72 2.30 16.23
C LEU A 215 4.35 1.00 16.72
N VAL A 216 4.25 0.71 18.02
CA VAL A 216 4.84 -0.49 18.62
C VAL A 216 3.88 -1.09 19.65
N GLY A 217 3.56 -2.38 19.51
CA GLY A 217 2.78 -3.11 20.51
C GLY A 217 3.34 -4.51 20.73
N GLY A 218 3.64 -4.85 21.98
CA GLY A 218 4.18 -6.15 22.37
C GLY A 218 3.12 -7.13 22.85
N VAL A 219 3.51 -8.40 22.96
CA VAL A 219 2.68 -9.43 23.60
C VAL A 219 2.51 -9.19 25.10
N GLY A 220 3.36 -8.34 25.67
CA GLY A 220 3.26 -7.86 27.04
C GLY A 220 3.96 -6.50 27.18
N PRO A 221 3.93 -5.93 28.41
CA PRO A 221 4.50 -4.61 28.66
C PRO A 221 6.00 -4.52 28.40
N GLU A 222 6.77 -5.57 28.76
CA GLU A 222 8.22 -5.57 28.58
C GLU A 222 8.60 -5.73 27.09
N SER A 223 7.86 -6.56 26.34
CA SER A 223 8.00 -6.67 24.88
C SER A 223 7.73 -5.32 24.19
N THR A 224 6.68 -4.59 24.61
CA THR A 224 6.38 -3.25 24.10
C THR A 224 7.52 -2.28 24.42
N ARG A 225 7.99 -2.28 25.67
CA ARG A 225 9.06 -1.38 26.13
C ARG A 225 10.36 -1.62 25.34
N ARG A 226 10.79 -2.87 25.19
CA ARG A 226 12.03 -3.21 24.47
C ARG A 226 11.96 -2.81 23.00
N ALA A 227 10.89 -3.16 22.31
CA ALA A 227 10.71 -2.77 20.92
C ALA A 227 10.66 -1.24 20.75
N ALA A 228 10.01 -0.51 21.66
CA ALA A 228 9.98 0.95 21.63
C ALA A 228 11.39 1.55 21.83
N VAL A 229 12.17 1.04 22.77
CA VAL A 229 13.57 1.47 22.99
C VAL A 229 14.45 1.16 21.78
N PHE A 230 14.24 0.02 21.13
CA PHE A 230 14.94 -0.29 19.88
C PHE A 230 14.67 0.76 18.81
N TYR A 231 13.39 1.03 18.51
CA TYR A 231 13.06 2.02 17.46
C TYR A 231 13.48 3.44 17.83
N ASP A 232 13.41 3.85 19.09
CA ASP A 232 13.93 5.15 19.55
C ASP A 232 15.45 5.29 19.34
N SER A 233 16.18 4.17 19.31
CA SER A 233 17.62 4.15 19.04
C SER A 233 17.99 4.20 17.55
N VAL A 234 17.05 3.93 16.64
CA VAL A 234 17.31 3.79 15.18
C VAL A 234 16.48 4.72 14.31
N LEU A 235 15.52 5.46 14.88
CA LEU A 235 14.64 6.38 14.17
C LEU A 235 14.62 7.75 14.85
N ASP A 236 14.52 8.80 14.03
CA ASP A 236 14.28 10.17 14.52
C ASP A 236 12.79 10.47 14.75
N ALA A 237 11.92 9.61 14.22
CA ALA A 237 10.47 9.75 14.31
C ALA A 237 9.94 9.46 15.73
N GLU A 238 8.76 9.97 16.04
CA GLU A 238 8.06 9.66 17.30
C GLU A 238 7.76 8.16 17.40
N ILE A 239 8.05 7.56 18.57
CA ILE A 239 7.69 6.18 18.87
C ILE A 239 6.42 6.16 19.71
N VAL A 240 5.36 5.55 19.19
CA VAL A 240 4.06 5.45 19.84
C VAL A 240 3.85 4.04 20.38
N ALA A 241 3.98 3.88 21.69
CA ALA A 241 3.70 2.62 22.37
C ALA A 241 2.19 2.38 22.42
N MET A 242 1.76 1.26 21.83
CA MET A 242 0.38 0.79 21.83
C MET A 242 0.10 -0.08 23.05
N SER A 243 -1.18 -0.33 23.36
CA SER A 243 -1.60 -1.17 24.50
C SER A 243 -1.23 -2.65 24.33
N GLY A 244 -0.88 -3.12 23.14
CA GLY A 244 -0.47 -4.48 22.84
C GLY A 244 -0.33 -4.71 21.33
N ALA A 245 0.14 -5.90 20.98
CA ALA A 245 0.36 -6.30 19.60
C ALA A 245 -0.92 -6.19 18.76
N GLU A 246 -2.05 -6.62 19.32
CA GLU A 246 -3.36 -6.58 18.65
C GLU A 246 -3.80 -5.15 18.29
N ALA A 247 -3.53 -4.19 19.16
CA ALA A 247 -3.83 -2.79 18.88
C ALA A 247 -2.96 -2.23 17.75
N ALA A 248 -1.69 -2.60 17.72
CA ALA A 248 -0.76 -2.20 16.65
C ALA A 248 -1.13 -2.88 15.30
N GLU A 249 -1.44 -4.18 15.30
CA GLU A 249 -1.94 -4.91 14.12
C GLU A 249 -3.22 -4.28 13.57
N PHE A 250 -4.20 -4.04 14.45
CA PHE A 250 -5.48 -3.47 14.03
C PHE A 250 -5.31 -2.04 13.51
N SER A 251 -4.44 -1.22 14.09
CA SER A 251 -4.23 0.15 13.62
C SER A 251 -3.79 0.22 12.15
N LYS A 252 -2.95 -0.72 11.71
CA LYS A 252 -2.54 -0.84 10.31
C LYS A 252 -3.68 -1.25 9.39
N LEU A 253 -4.46 -2.23 9.81
CA LEU A 253 -5.62 -2.69 9.04
C LEU A 253 -6.70 -1.62 8.98
N ALA A 254 -6.94 -0.90 10.09
CA ALA A 254 -7.93 0.18 10.15
C ALA A 254 -7.58 1.33 9.20
N ASP A 255 -6.31 1.81 9.22
CA ASP A 255 -5.83 2.87 8.32
C ASP A 255 -6.09 2.52 6.85
N THR A 256 -5.76 1.30 6.46
CA THR A 256 -5.89 0.87 5.06
C THR A 256 -7.34 0.57 4.69
N THR A 257 -8.11 -0.05 5.59
CA THR A 257 -9.54 -0.33 5.39
C THR A 257 -10.34 0.97 5.28
N TYR A 258 -10.01 2.00 6.07
CA TYR A 258 -10.61 3.32 5.92
C TYR A 258 -10.49 3.86 4.48
N ARG A 259 -9.29 3.76 3.90
CA ARG A 259 -9.06 4.20 2.51
C ARG A 259 -9.89 3.39 1.52
N ASP A 260 -9.93 2.07 1.67
CA ASP A 260 -10.72 1.19 0.80
C ASP A 260 -12.22 1.51 0.84
N VAL A 261 -12.78 1.68 2.05
CA VAL A 261 -14.19 2.04 2.25
C VAL A 261 -14.49 3.43 1.65
N ASN A 262 -13.60 4.39 1.85
CA ASN A 262 -13.79 5.75 1.35
C ASN A 262 -13.72 5.81 -0.18
N ILE A 263 -12.83 5.02 -0.80
CA ILE A 263 -12.77 4.89 -2.27
C ILE A 263 -14.03 4.20 -2.81
N ALA A 264 -14.53 3.18 -2.13
CA ALA A 264 -15.77 2.51 -2.51
C ALA A 264 -16.95 3.48 -2.48
N LEU A 265 -17.06 4.31 -1.44
CA LEU A 265 -18.07 5.36 -1.34
C LEU A 265 -17.93 6.37 -2.48
N ALA A 266 -16.71 6.82 -2.78
CA ALA A 266 -16.46 7.74 -3.90
C ALA A 266 -16.87 7.12 -5.25
N ASN A 267 -16.61 5.82 -5.47
CA ASN A 267 -17.04 5.09 -6.65
C ASN A 267 -18.57 4.94 -6.74
N GLU A 268 -19.25 4.78 -5.59
CA GLU A 268 -20.73 4.78 -5.57
C GLU A 268 -21.31 6.15 -5.90
N PHE A 269 -20.73 7.21 -5.34
CA PHE A 269 -21.13 8.59 -5.67
C PHE A 269 -20.87 8.91 -7.14
N ALA A 270 -19.78 8.43 -7.73
CA ALA A 270 -19.52 8.57 -9.16
C ALA A 270 -20.62 7.93 -10.00
N ARG A 271 -21.06 6.71 -9.67
CA ARG A 271 -22.17 6.05 -10.34
C ARG A 271 -23.51 6.80 -10.19
N PHE A 272 -23.73 7.45 -9.06
CA PHE A 272 -24.90 8.30 -8.89
C PHE A 272 -24.78 9.59 -9.70
N ALA A 273 -23.60 10.22 -9.71
CA ALA A 273 -23.32 11.42 -10.49
C ALA A 273 -23.57 11.19 -11.99
N ASP A 274 -23.14 10.04 -12.52
CA ASP A 274 -23.43 9.63 -13.90
C ASP A 274 -24.94 9.59 -14.20
N ARG A 275 -25.75 9.03 -13.29
CA ARG A 275 -27.20 8.98 -13.45
C ARG A 275 -27.87 10.34 -13.31
N ALA A 276 -27.33 11.18 -12.42
CA ALA A 276 -27.85 12.53 -12.18
C ALA A 276 -27.40 13.56 -13.22
N GLY A 277 -26.42 13.23 -14.07
CA GLY A 277 -25.85 14.13 -15.06
C GLY A 277 -25.03 15.26 -14.44
N VAL A 278 -24.39 15.01 -13.30
CA VAL A 278 -23.51 15.97 -12.58
C VAL A 278 -22.06 15.49 -12.59
N ASP A 279 -21.14 16.40 -12.38
CA ASP A 279 -19.71 16.11 -12.29
C ASP A 279 -19.34 15.72 -10.84
N ILE A 280 -18.85 14.50 -10.66
CA ILE A 280 -18.44 14.02 -9.32
C ILE A 280 -17.29 14.83 -8.72
N GLN A 281 -16.39 15.39 -9.54
CA GLN A 281 -15.26 16.16 -9.05
C GLN A 281 -15.71 17.47 -8.40
N GLU A 282 -16.70 18.15 -9.01
CA GLU A 282 -17.34 19.35 -8.43
C GLU A 282 -18.02 19.00 -7.10
N VAL A 283 -18.76 17.90 -7.07
CA VAL A 283 -19.46 17.43 -5.86
C VAL A 283 -18.46 17.10 -4.73
N ILE A 284 -17.38 16.38 -5.03
CA ILE A 284 -16.35 16.04 -4.04
C ILE A 284 -15.64 17.29 -3.54
N ALA A 285 -15.27 18.22 -4.43
CA ALA A 285 -14.63 19.47 -4.04
C ALA A 285 -15.54 20.30 -3.11
N ALA A 286 -16.82 20.42 -3.45
CA ALA A 286 -17.80 21.11 -2.63
C ALA A 286 -18.02 20.43 -1.27
N ALA A 287 -18.17 19.09 -1.25
CA ALA A 287 -18.35 18.35 0.00
C ALA A 287 -17.13 18.44 0.92
N ASN A 288 -15.92 18.36 0.35
CA ASN A 288 -14.66 18.42 1.10
C ASN A 288 -14.26 19.86 1.51
N SER A 289 -15.01 20.89 1.11
CA SER A 289 -14.73 22.27 1.53
C SER A 289 -15.01 22.54 3.01
N GLN A 290 -15.69 21.63 3.70
CA GLN A 290 -15.91 21.66 5.14
C GLN A 290 -15.03 20.61 5.87
N PRO A 291 -14.65 20.80 7.16
CA PRO A 291 -13.58 20.04 7.80
C PRO A 291 -13.92 18.59 8.16
N TYR A 292 -15.19 18.17 8.06
CA TYR A 292 -15.63 16.83 8.47
C TYR A 292 -15.78 15.84 7.32
N SER A 293 -15.59 16.27 6.07
CA SER A 293 -15.66 15.40 4.89
C SER A 293 -14.29 15.26 4.25
N HIS A 294 -13.89 14.01 3.97
CA HIS A 294 -12.64 13.66 3.30
C HIS A 294 -12.91 12.57 2.26
N ILE A 295 -13.82 12.86 1.31
CA ILE A 295 -14.18 11.94 0.25
C ILE A 295 -12.99 11.78 -0.69
N HIS A 296 -12.58 10.52 -0.93
CA HIS A 296 -11.49 10.20 -1.85
C HIS A 296 -11.92 10.37 -3.32
N GLN A 297 -10.95 10.30 -4.22
CA GLN A 297 -11.23 10.33 -5.65
C GLN A 297 -11.70 8.96 -6.14
N PRO A 298 -12.78 8.90 -6.94
CA PRO A 298 -13.17 7.67 -7.61
C PRO A 298 -12.19 7.32 -8.73
N GLY A 299 -12.14 6.05 -9.12
CA GLY A 299 -11.25 5.59 -10.17
C GLY A 299 -11.59 4.20 -10.67
N ILE A 300 -10.88 3.74 -11.70
CA ILE A 300 -11.10 2.46 -12.39
C ILE A 300 -10.81 1.22 -11.51
N GLY A 301 -10.65 1.41 -10.23
CA GLY A 301 -10.40 0.39 -9.22
C GLY A 301 -9.17 0.71 -8.40
N VAL A 302 -8.94 -0.12 -7.38
CA VAL A 302 -7.87 0.05 -6.40
C VAL A 302 -6.83 -1.03 -6.61
N GLY A 303 -5.60 -0.63 -6.89
CA GLY A 303 -4.45 -1.52 -7.04
C GLY A 303 -3.46 -1.41 -5.87
N GLY A 304 -2.37 -2.18 -5.97
CA GLY A 304 -1.28 -2.21 -5.00
C GLY A 304 -1.45 -3.24 -3.88
N HIS A 305 -0.39 -3.43 -3.11
CA HIS A 305 -0.29 -4.50 -2.10
C HIS A 305 -1.10 -4.28 -0.82
N CYS A 306 -1.55 -3.05 -0.56
CA CYS A 306 -2.15 -2.70 0.74
C CYS A 306 -3.67 -2.61 0.67
N ILE A 307 -4.20 -1.65 -0.12
CA ILE A 307 -5.64 -1.32 -0.07
C ILE A 307 -6.53 -2.49 -0.53
N PRO A 308 -6.23 -3.23 -1.61
CA PRO A 308 -7.07 -4.38 -1.99
C PRO A 308 -6.86 -5.62 -1.13
N VAL A 309 -5.78 -5.69 -0.33
CA VAL A 309 -5.36 -6.87 0.44
C VAL A 309 -5.80 -6.81 1.90
N TYR A 310 -5.47 -5.73 2.60
CA TYR A 310 -5.61 -5.67 4.05
C TYR A 310 -7.06 -5.73 4.58
N PRO A 311 -8.08 -5.24 3.87
CA PRO A 311 -9.46 -5.51 4.28
C PRO A 311 -9.80 -7.00 4.34
N HIS A 312 -9.20 -7.84 3.48
CA HIS A 312 -9.37 -9.30 3.56
C HIS A 312 -8.69 -9.91 4.78
N LEU A 313 -7.51 -9.37 5.20
CA LEU A 313 -6.88 -9.79 6.45
C LEU A 313 -7.78 -9.48 7.67
N LEU A 314 -8.50 -8.37 7.64
CA LEU A 314 -9.48 -8.03 8.68
C LEU A 314 -10.71 -8.96 8.61
N LEU A 315 -11.26 -9.17 7.41
CA LEU A 315 -12.41 -10.05 7.18
C LEU A 315 -12.12 -11.52 7.51
N SER A 316 -10.87 -11.97 7.42
CA SER A 316 -10.48 -13.33 7.83
C SER A 316 -10.68 -13.58 9.32
N ARG A 317 -10.69 -12.53 10.14
CA ARG A 317 -10.97 -12.59 11.59
C ARG A 317 -12.38 -12.20 11.96
N ALA A 318 -13.02 -11.36 11.17
CA ALA A 318 -14.37 -10.84 11.42
C ALA A 318 -15.16 -10.78 10.09
N PRO A 319 -15.67 -11.92 9.60
CA PRO A 319 -16.38 -12.00 8.32
C PRO A 319 -17.73 -11.28 8.32
N ASP A 320 -18.23 -10.89 9.49
CA ASP A 320 -19.47 -10.15 9.73
C ASP A 320 -19.32 -8.62 9.58
N LEU A 321 -18.15 -8.11 9.23
CA LEU A 321 -17.93 -6.69 8.96
C LEU A 321 -18.52 -6.28 7.58
N GLU A 322 -19.83 -6.09 7.55
CA GLU A 322 -20.60 -5.85 6.31
C GLU A 322 -20.15 -4.64 5.50
N VAL A 323 -19.82 -3.54 6.16
CA VAL A 323 -19.33 -2.31 5.49
C VAL A 323 -18.03 -2.60 4.74
N VAL A 324 -17.09 -3.30 5.37
CA VAL A 324 -15.80 -3.66 4.77
C VAL A 324 -16.00 -4.61 3.59
N ALA A 325 -16.78 -5.67 3.78
CA ALA A 325 -17.07 -6.64 2.73
C ALA A 325 -17.79 -6.02 1.54
N THR A 326 -18.76 -5.12 1.78
CA THR A 326 -19.48 -4.43 0.72
C THR A 326 -18.57 -3.47 -0.03
N SER A 327 -17.70 -2.74 0.66
CA SER A 327 -16.74 -1.83 0.04
C SER A 327 -15.77 -2.57 -0.89
N ARG A 328 -15.27 -3.74 -0.47
CA ARG A 328 -14.46 -4.59 -1.35
C ARG A 328 -15.21 -4.99 -2.61
N ARG A 329 -16.44 -5.51 -2.47
CA ARG A 329 -17.28 -5.86 -3.65
C ARG A 329 -17.54 -4.66 -4.56
N THR A 330 -17.76 -3.47 -4.00
CA THR A 330 -17.95 -2.23 -4.76
C THR A 330 -16.72 -1.90 -5.58
N ASN A 331 -15.52 -1.87 -4.95
CA ASN A 331 -14.27 -1.55 -5.62
C ASN A 331 -13.90 -2.61 -6.68
N ASP A 332 -14.11 -3.89 -6.42
CA ASP A 332 -13.85 -4.96 -7.38
C ASP A 332 -14.83 -4.96 -8.55
N GLY A 333 -16.03 -4.47 -8.31
CA GLY A 333 -17.10 -4.37 -9.32
C GLY A 333 -16.94 -3.21 -10.32
N VAL A 334 -16.07 -2.22 -10.06
CA VAL A 334 -15.91 -1.04 -10.94
C VAL A 334 -15.56 -1.44 -12.36
N LEU A 335 -14.68 -2.41 -12.55
CA LEU A 335 -14.25 -2.86 -13.88
C LEU A 335 -15.43 -3.37 -14.73
N ASN A 336 -16.42 -4.02 -14.13
CA ASN A 336 -17.60 -4.48 -14.85
C ASN A 336 -18.43 -3.32 -15.42
N ALA A 337 -18.51 -2.21 -14.68
CA ALA A 337 -19.20 -1.02 -15.16
C ALA A 337 -18.44 -0.35 -16.31
N VAL A 338 -17.09 -0.30 -16.22
CA VAL A 338 -16.23 0.22 -17.28
C VAL A 338 -16.40 -0.57 -18.57
N ILE A 339 -16.29 -1.90 -18.49
CA ILE A 339 -16.43 -2.79 -19.65
C ILE A 339 -17.82 -2.63 -20.30
N LYS A 340 -18.89 -2.64 -19.49
CA LYS A 340 -20.26 -2.42 -20.00
C LYS A 340 -20.41 -1.05 -20.70
N THR A 341 -19.76 -0.02 -20.19
CA THR A 341 -19.78 1.30 -20.85
C THR A 341 -19.11 1.21 -22.22
N ILE A 342 -17.89 0.66 -22.30
CA ILE A 342 -17.16 0.52 -23.57
C ILE A 342 -17.96 -0.33 -24.55
N GLU A 343 -18.45 -1.50 -24.12
CA GLU A 343 -19.26 -2.42 -24.93
C GLU A 343 -20.51 -1.74 -25.51
N SER A 344 -21.25 -1.03 -24.65
CA SER A 344 -22.47 -0.31 -25.11
C SER A 344 -22.18 0.79 -26.10
N GLN A 345 -21.03 1.43 -26.00
CA GLN A 345 -20.63 2.52 -26.88
C GLN A 345 -20.07 2.03 -28.21
N LEU A 346 -19.44 0.86 -28.25
CA LEU A 346 -18.90 0.24 -29.47
C LEU A 346 -19.92 -0.66 -30.17
N GLY A 347 -21.05 -0.99 -29.54
CA GLY A 347 -22.05 -1.93 -30.06
C GLY A 347 -21.61 -3.40 -29.97
N GLY A 348 -20.62 -3.73 -29.14
CA GLY A 348 -20.05 -5.04 -28.94
C GLY A 348 -18.53 -4.96 -28.82
N LEU A 349 -17.88 -6.02 -28.29
CA LEU A 349 -16.43 -6.09 -28.09
C LEU A 349 -15.75 -7.14 -28.99
N ASP A 350 -16.50 -7.98 -29.69
CA ASP A 350 -15.92 -9.03 -30.54
C ASP A 350 -14.95 -8.42 -31.58
N ASP A 351 -13.72 -8.93 -31.58
CA ASP A 351 -12.59 -8.48 -32.41
C ASP A 351 -12.32 -6.95 -32.35
N ALA A 352 -12.84 -6.25 -31.32
CA ALA A 352 -12.60 -4.82 -31.15
C ALA A 352 -11.18 -4.56 -30.65
N PRO A 353 -10.31 -3.85 -31.39
CA PRO A 353 -8.99 -3.49 -30.91
C PRO A 353 -9.09 -2.37 -29.87
N ILE A 354 -8.67 -2.68 -28.64
CA ILE A 354 -8.72 -1.78 -27.48
C ILE A 354 -7.32 -1.59 -26.92
N LEU A 355 -6.90 -0.34 -26.73
CA LEU A 355 -5.64 0.01 -26.10
C LEU A 355 -5.85 0.32 -24.62
N VAL A 356 -5.10 -0.36 -23.74
CA VAL A 356 -5.02 -0.08 -22.31
C VAL A 356 -3.70 0.62 -22.01
N LEU A 357 -3.76 1.84 -21.46
CA LEU A 357 -2.63 2.68 -21.11
C LEU A 357 -2.39 2.69 -19.60
N GLY A 358 -1.16 2.33 -19.20
CA GLY A 358 -0.76 2.17 -17.81
C GLY A 358 -1.11 0.79 -17.27
N LEU A 359 -0.15 -0.14 -17.31
CA LEU A 359 -0.34 -1.52 -16.86
C LEU A 359 0.13 -1.71 -15.43
N THR A 360 1.05 -0.89 -14.93
CA THR A 360 1.49 -0.88 -13.53
C THR A 360 0.37 -0.38 -12.61
N TYR A 361 0.46 -0.70 -11.31
CA TYR A 361 -0.61 -0.31 -10.37
C TYR A 361 -0.72 1.20 -10.16
N ARG A 362 0.35 1.95 -10.40
CA ARG A 362 0.40 3.42 -10.45
C ARG A 362 1.56 3.90 -11.32
N GLU A 363 1.51 5.15 -11.75
CA GLU A 363 2.56 5.81 -12.50
C GLU A 363 3.91 5.84 -11.77
N ASN A 364 5.00 5.77 -12.52
CA ASN A 364 6.40 5.82 -12.05
C ASN A 364 6.82 4.70 -11.08
N VAL A 365 6.06 3.62 -11.00
CA VAL A 365 6.43 2.45 -10.18
C VAL A 365 6.28 1.19 -11.00
N LYS A 366 7.40 0.53 -11.31
CA LYS A 366 7.43 -0.75 -12.04
C LYS A 366 6.96 -1.88 -11.14
N GLU A 367 5.64 -1.99 -10.95
CA GLU A 367 5.00 -3.02 -10.13
C GLU A 367 3.65 -3.39 -10.73
N LEU A 368 3.51 -4.67 -11.07
CA LEU A 368 2.30 -5.24 -11.68
C LEU A 368 1.38 -5.91 -10.66
N ALA A 369 1.92 -6.28 -9.49
CA ALA A 369 1.16 -6.98 -8.47
C ALA A 369 -0.08 -6.15 -8.05
N TYR A 370 -1.24 -6.79 -8.12
CA TYR A 370 -2.54 -6.16 -7.87
C TYR A 370 -2.84 -4.94 -8.74
N SER A 371 -2.18 -4.75 -9.88
CA SER A 371 -2.60 -3.75 -10.86
C SER A 371 -4.03 -4.05 -11.34
N ARG A 372 -4.85 -3.02 -11.47
CA ARG A 372 -6.22 -3.17 -11.99
C ARG A 372 -6.25 -3.27 -13.52
N ALA A 373 -5.13 -2.98 -14.20
CA ALA A 373 -5.01 -3.21 -15.64
C ALA A 373 -5.11 -4.69 -15.99
N LEU A 374 -4.49 -5.57 -15.19
CA LEU A 374 -4.47 -7.01 -15.49
C LEU A 374 -5.87 -7.62 -15.53
N PRO A 375 -6.71 -7.51 -14.48
CA PRO A 375 -8.08 -8.01 -14.56
C PRO A 375 -8.97 -7.23 -15.57
N LEU A 376 -8.61 -6.01 -15.96
CA LEU A 376 -9.30 -5.30 -17.05
C LEU A 376 -8.98 -5.96 -18.39
N ILE A 377 -7.70 -6.24 -18.67
CA ILE A 377 -7.23 -6.91 -19.88
C ILE A 377 -7.88 -8.29 -20.02
N ASP A 378 -7.82 -9.11 -18.95
CA ASP A 378 -8.44 -10.44 -18.93
C ASP A 378 -9.93 -10.40 -19.24
N ARG A 379 -10.67 -9.48 -18.62
CA ARG A 379 -12.11 -9.35 -18.84
C ARG A 379 -12.46 -8.82 -20.23
N LEU A 380 -11.72 -7.85 -20.75
CA LEU A 380 -11.90 -7.37 -22.13
C LEU A 380 -11.66 -8.50 -23.13
N GLY A 381 -10.58 -9.28 -22.95
CA GLY A 381 -10.29 -10.46 -23.77
C GLY A 381 -11.36 -11.55 -23.64
N PHE A 382 -11.89 -11.80 -22.44
CA PHE A 382 -13.01 -12.73 -22.21
C PHE A 382 -14.28 -12.31 -22.97
N HIS A 383 -14.50 -11.01 -23.14
CA HIS A 383 -15.61 -10.45 -23.94
C HIS A 383 -15.29 -10.34 -25.44
N GLY A 384 -14.19 -10.96 -25.92
CA GLY A 384 -13.84 -11.03 -27.33
C GLY A 384 -13.00 -9.87 -27.86
N ALA A 385 -12.60 -8.90 -27.04
CA ALA A 385 -11.78 -7.79 -27.50
C ALA A 385 -10.35 -8.21 -27.83
N GLU A 386 -9.76 -7.59 -28.85
CA GLU A 386 -8.34 -7.64 -29.13
C GLU A 386 -7.62 -6.59 -28.28
N VAL A 387 -6.97 -7.03 -27.18
CA VAL A 387 -6.42 -6.09 -26.20
C VAL A 387 -4.95 -5.79 -26.47
N TRP A 388 -4.63 -4.51 -26.54
CA TRP A 388 -3.28 -3.97 -26.64
C TRP A 388 -2.93 -3.23 -25.35
N GLY A 389 -1.65 -3.24 -24.99
CA GLY A 389 -1.18 -2.62 -23.75
C GLY A 389 0.04 -1.74 -24.00
N TYR A 390 0.16 -0.65 -23.22
CA TYR A 390 1.35 0.15 -23.15
C TYR A 390 1.59 0.68 -21.75
N ASP A 391 2.82 0.57 -21.30
CA ASP A 391 3.33 1.19 -20.08
C ASP A 391 4.81 1.57 -20.30
N PRO A 392 5.25 2.81 -20.02
CA PRO A 392 6.62 3.24 -20.27
C PRO A 392 7.68 2.50 -19.45
N LEU A 393 7.26 1.75 -18.43
CA LEU A 393 8.14 1.01 -17.51
C LEU A 393 8.28 -0.47 -17.88
N LEU A 394 7.49 -0.99 -18.83
CA LEU A 394 7.43 -2.42 -19.16
C LEU A 394 8.04 -2.71 -20.52
N SER A 395 8.67 -3.87 -20.66
CA SER A 395 9.09 -4.41 -21.95
C SER A 395 7.93 -5.12 -22.67
N ASP A 396 8.10 -5.37 -23.97
CA ASP A 396 7.13 -6.10 -24.78
C ASP A 396 6.83 -7.48 -24.21
N GLU A 397 7.88 -8.20 -23.75
CA GLU A 397 7.72 -9.55 -23.16
C GLU A 397 6.97 -9.51 -21.81
N GLU A 398 7.10 -8.40 -21.07
CA GLU A 398 6.32 -8.21 -19.83
C GLU A 398 4.86 -7.93 -20.14
N ILE A 399 4.56 -7.19 -21.21
CA ILE A 399 3.19 -6.91 -21.66
C ILE A 399 2.54 -8.20 -22.21
N GLU A 400 3.22 -8.95 -23.05
CA GLU A 400 2.73 -10.22 -23.63
C GLU A 400 2.42 -11.27 -22.56
N ARG A 401 3.27 -11.38 -21.54
CA ARG A 401 3.03 -12.29 -20.40
C ARG A 401 1.76 -11.95 -19.62
N ASN A 402 1.26 -10.74 -19.73
CA ASN A 402 0.02 -10.27 -19.11
C ASN A 402 -1.15 -10.19 -20.09
N CYS A 403 -1.14 -11.04 -21.13
CA CYS A 403 -2.25 -11.26 -22.06
C CYS A 403 -2.66 -10.03 -22.89
N ALA A 404 -1.77 -9.05 -23.09
CA ALA A 404 -1.98 -7.94 -24.01
C ALA A 404 -0.93 -7.95 -25.13
N LYS A 405 -1.31 -7.46 -26.32
CA LYS A 405 -0.36 -7.20 -27.41
C LYS A 405 0.41 -5.91 -27.10
N PRO A 406 1.75 -5.88 -27.22
CA PRO A 406 2.50 -4.66 -26.99
C PRO A 406 2.18 -3.60 -28.05
N TYR A 407 1.97 -2.37 -27.59
CA TYR A 407 1.83 -1.19 -28.43
C TYR A 407 3.05 -0.30 -28.25
N HIS A 408 3.57 0.28 -29.33
CA HIS A 408 4.69 1.23 -29.27
C HIS A 408 4.19 2.66 -29.41
N TRP A 409 4.54 3.48 -28.43
CA TRP A 409 4.05 4.85 -28.34
C TRP A 409 4.38 5.68 -29.60
N GLY A 410 3.34 6.29 -30.16
CA GLY A 410 3.44 7.11 -31.38
C GLY A 410 3.23 6.36 -32.68
N GLU A 411 2.95 5.06 -32.67
CA GLU A 411 2.56 4.31 -33.86
C GLU A 411 1.08 4.52 -34.18
N SER A 412 0.76 4.53 -35.49
CA SER A 412 -0.63 4.57 -35.95
C SER A 412 -1.27 3.19 -35.80
N ALA A 413 -2.46 3.15 -35.19
CA ALA A 413 -3.18 1.89 -34.98
C ALA A 413 -4.70 2.08 -35.07
N PRO A 414 -5.45 1.02 -35.48
CA PRO A 414 -6.89 1.12 -35.73
C PRO A 414 -7.74 0.87 -34.47
N PHE A 415 -7.28 1.31 -33.29
CA PHE A 415 -8.03 1.13 -32.06
C PHE A 415 -9.42 1.71 -32.16
N ARG A 416 -10.41 1.04 -31.56
CA ARG A 416 -11.79 1.53 -31.40
C ARG A 416 -12.01 2.19 -30.04
N ALA A 417 -11.26 1.76 -29.02
CA ALA A 417 -11.27 2.41 -27.72
C ALA A 417 -9.86 2.53 -27.14
N ILE A 418 -9.65 3.59 -26.34
CA ILE A 418 -8.48 3.77 -25.49
C ILE A 418 -8.96 3.86 -24.05
N VAL A 419 -8.32 3.12 -23.14
CA VAL A 419 -8.64 3.09 -21.71
C VAL A 419 -7.39 3.47 -20.92
N THR A 420 -7.46 4.51 -20.09
CA THR A 420 -6.35 4.82 -19.18
C THR A 420 -6.61 4.22 -17.81
N GLN A 421 -5.62 3.49 -17.26
CA GLN A 421 -5.69 2.92 -15.93
C GLN A 421 -4.86 3.70 -14.92
N THR A 422 -3.72 4.29 -15.33
CA THR A 422 -2.91 5.23 -14.55
C THR A 422 -3.16 6.66 -14.96
N GLY A 423 -2.73 7.62 -14.11
CA GLY A 423 -2.79 9.05 -14.40
C GLY A 423 -1.49 9.64 -14.96
N ASP A 424 -0.71 8.86 -15.73
CA ASP A 424 0.57 9.29 -16.24
C ASP A 424 0.44 10.54 -17.12
N LYS A 425 1.37 11.49 -16.92
CA LYS A 425 1.41 12.74 -17.70
C LYS A 425 1.64 12.51 -19.19
N LEU A 426 2.25 11.39 -19.56
CA LEU A 426 2.47 11.01 -20.94
C LEU A 426 1.16 10.95 -21.72
N TRP A 427 0.04 10.55 -21.09
CA TRP A 427 -1.26 10.46 -21.75
C TRP A 427 -1.79 11.81 -22.22
N GLN A 428 -1.33 12.93 -21.67
CA GLN A 428 -1.67 14.28 -22.17
C GLN A 428 -1.13 14.54 -23.57
N SER A 429 -0.15 13.76 -24.04
CA SER A 429 0.44 13.87 -25.37
C SER A 429 -0.19 12.92 -26.42
N LEU A 430 -1.35 12.32 -26.13
CA LEU A 430 -2.09 11.51 -27.10
C LEU A 430 -2.41 12.30 -28.36
N ASP A 431 -1.90 11.83 -29.49
CA ASP A 431 -2.23 12.36 -30.83
C ASP A 431 -3.30 11.50 -31.50
N PHE A 432 -4.55 11.94 -31.46
CA PHE A 432 -5.67 11.21 -32.04
C PHE A 432 -5.62 11.06 -33.57
N SER A 433 -4.74 11.79 -34.27
CA SER A 433 -4.53 11.58 -35.70
C SER A 433 -3.93 10.21 -36.03
N LEU A 434 -3.23 9.61 -35.06
CA LEU A 434 -2.66 8.26 -35.13
C LEU A 434 -3.72 7.16 -34.94
N TYR A 435 -4.90 7.50 -34.43
CA TYR A 435 -5.96 6.55 -34.11
C TYR A 435 -7.27 6.86 -34.83
N PRO A 436 -7.33 6.74 -36.17
CA PRO A 436 -8.44 7.24 -36.98
C PRO A 436 -9.76 6.52 -36.72
N LYS A 437 -9.75 5.36 -36.06
CA LYS A 437 -10.96 4.57 -35.75
C LYS A 437 -11.43 4.68 -34.31
N VAL A 438 -10.76 5.47 -33.46
CA VAL A 438 -11.13 5.61 -32.05
C VAL A 438 -12.51 6.30 -31.94
N GLU A 439 -13.42 5.61 -31.28
CA GLU A 439 -14.78 6.06 -30.98
C GLU A 439 -14.93 6.44 -29.49
N VAL A 440 -14.11 5.82 -28.60
CA VAL A 440 -14.22 5.95 -27.15
C VAL A 440 -12.85 6.20 -26.51
N LEU A 441 -12.77 7.25 -25.69
CA LEU A 441 -11.71 7.42 -24.68
C LEU A 441 -12.34 7.21 -23.31
N PHE A 442 -11.95 6.14 -22.62
CA PHE A 442 -12.33 5.90 -21.23
C PHE A 442 -11.18 6.31 -20.29
N ASP A 443 -11.35 7.42 -19.60
CA ASP A 443 -10.35 7.95 -18.66
C ASP A 443 -10.61 7.44 -17.24
N GLY A 444 -9.91 6.38 -16.86
CA GLY A 444 -10.09 5.71 -15.57
C GLY A 444 -9.60 6.51 -14.35
N ARG A 445 -8.91 7.63 -14.57
CA ARG A 445 -8.40 8.51 -13.50
C ARG A 445 -8.93 9.95 -13.59
N ASN A 446 -9.75 10.25 -14.58
CA ASN A 446 -10.21 11.61 -14.87
C ASN A 446 -9.03 12.61 -15.09
N SER A 447 -7.90 12.10 -15.57
CA SER A 447 -6.67 12.86 -15.79
C SER A 447 -6.61 13.55 -17.14
N LEU A 448 -7.47 13.16 -18.11
CA LEU A 448 -7.52 13.65 -19.48
C LEU A 448 -8.75 14.52 -19.76
N ARG A 449 -9.33 15.13 -18.73
CA ARG A 449 -10.57 15.94 -18.87
C ARG A 449 -10.42 17.11 -19.83
N GLU A 450 -9.23 17.70 -19.88
CA GLU A 450 -8.93 18.89 -20.67
C GLU A 450 -8.26 18.57 -22.03
N ILE A 451 -8.07 17.27 -22.35
CA ILE A 451 -7.44 16.89 -23.62
C ILE A 451 -8.33 17.25 -24.81
N ASP A 452 -7.73 17.78 -25.88
CA ASP A 452 -8.47 18.03 -27.12
C ASP A 452 -8.85 16.71 -27.79
N LEU A 453 -10.16 16.56 -28.07
CA LEU A 453 -10.70 15.36 -28.69
C LEU A 453 -11.35 15.69 -30.04
N PRO A 454 -11.12 14.84 -31.07
CA PRO A 454 -11.89 14.88 -32.27
C PRO A 454 -13.40 14.74 -31.99
N ALA A 455 -14.24 15.38 -32.76
CA ALA A 455 -15.71 15.34 -32.59
C ALA A 455 -16.30 13.91 -32.67
N SER A 456 -15.57 12.98 -33.30
CA SER A 456 -15.94 11.57 -33.42
C SER A 456 -15.65 10.76 -32.13
N VAL A 457 -14.80 11.26 -31.23
CA VAL A 457 -14.37 10.54 -30.00
C VAL A 457 -15.24 10.95 -28.82
N ARG A 458 -15.89 9.97 -28.20
CA ARG A 458 -16.68 10.16 -26.98
C ARG A 458 -15.81 9.95 -25.76
N TYR A 459 -15.81 10.92 -24.87
CA TYR A 459 -15.10 10.85 -23.58
C TYR A 459 -16.00 10.26 -22.51
N PHE A 460 -15.46 9.33 -21.74
CA PHE A 460 -16.04 8.79 -20.52
C PHE A 460 -14.99 8.83 -19.41
N GLY A 461 -15.36 9.31 -18.23
CA GLY A 461 -14.57 9.23 -17.02
C GLY A 461 -15.36 8.51 -15.92
N ILE A 462 -14.75 8.34 -14.76
CA ILE A 462 -15.44 7.79 -13.59
C ILE A 462 -16.28 8.92 -12.94
N GLY A 463 -17.61 8.87 -13.13
CA GLY A 463 -18.52 9.91 -12.66
C GLY A 463 -18.42 11.23 -13.42
N VAL A 464 -17.90 11.19 -14.65
CA VAL A 464 -17.78 12.35 -15.54
C VAL A 464 -18.27 11.96 -16.94
N GLN A 465 -19.38 12.52 -17.34
CA GLN A 465 -19.95 12.25 -18.66
C GLN A 465 -19.45 13.25 -19.72
N ALA A 466 -19.47 12.83 -20.99
CA ALA A 466 -19.14 13.67 -22.13
C ALA A 466 -19.96 15.00 -22.17
N ALA A 467 -21.20 14.98 -21.68
CA ALA A 467 -22.05 16.15 -21.61
C ALA A 467 -21.64 17.18 -20.55
N THR A 468 -21.09 16.71 -19.41
CA THR A 468 -20.59 17.58 -18.32
C THR A 468 -19.26 18.25 -18.69
N ARG A 469 -18.40 17.55 -19.45
CA ARG A 469 -17.15 18.10 -20.00
C ARG A 469 -17.38 19.32 -20.89
N ARG A 470 -18.41 19.30 -21.77
CA ARG A 470 -18.74 20.41 -22.69
C ARG A 470 -19.24 21.67 -21.98
N ARG A 471 -19.85 21.53 -20.77
CA ARG A 471 -20.33 22.68 -19.99
C ARG A 471 -19.20 23.45 -19.31
N ALA A 472 -18.16 22.74 -18.85
CA ALA A 472 -16.98 23.39 -18.24
C ALA A 472 -16.18 24.21 -19.28
N ALA A 473 -16.03 23.71 -20.50
CA ALA A 473 -15.31 24.39 -21.59
C ALA A 473 -16.04 25.63 -22.14
N THR A 474 -17.36 25.80 -21.86
CA THR A 474 -18.16 26.97 -22.31
C THR A 474 -18.29 28.06 -21.22
N GLN A 475 -17.78 27.82 -20.02
CA GLN A 475 -17.82 28.79 -18.91
C GLN A 475 -16.47 29.47 -18.64
N THR A 476 -15.41 29.12 -19.40
CA THR A 476 -14.12 29.80 -19.44
C THR A 476 -14.03 30.67 -20.71
#